data_3b8dba4b776310949de25fbbc6b89d7c
#
_entry.id   3b8dba4b776310949de25fbbc6b89d7c
#
_cell.length_a   1.000
_cell.length_b   1.000
_cell.length_c   1.000
_cell.angle_alpha   90.00
_cell.angle_beta   90.00
_cell.angle_gamma   90.00
#
_symmetry.space_group_name_H-M   'P 1'
#
loop_
_entity.id
_entity.type
_entity.pdbx_description
1 polymer ?
#
loop_
_entity_poly.entity_id
_entity_poly.type
_entity_poly.pdbx_seq_one_letter_code
_entity_poly.pdbx_strand_id
1 'polypeptide(L)'
;MFNFEIKQIELLSEIYENFLGELRHERGQFYTPYNLVELILYDKLPINNINYNVKILDPACGSGIFLVESYKRLIKRWKKANNTNKISFENLKNLLLDNIYGIEIDETAIKVAAFSLYLALIDELDPKTLWIETN
;
A
#
# COMPACT_ATOMS: atom_id res chain seq x y z
N MET A 1 -10.57 -0.10 -20.30
CA MET A 1 -10.09 -1.13 -19.38
C MET A 1 -10.24 -0.61 -17.96
N PHE A 2 -11.12 -1.20 -17.17
CA PHE A 2 -11.33 -0.81 -15.77
C PHE A 2 -10.14 -1.32 -14.94
N ASN A 3 -9.39 -0.42 -14.30
CA ASN A 3 -8.37 -0.82 -13.35
C ASN A 3 -9.06 -1.11 -12.01
N PHE A 4 -9.54 -2.35 -11.88
CA PHE A 4 -10.26 -2.84 -10.69
C PHE A 4 -9.41 -2.78 -9.41
N GLU A 5 -8.11 -2.80 -9.55
CA GLU A 5 -7.12 -2.99 -8.50
C GLU A 5 -6.94 -1.74 -7.63
N ILE A 6 -6.76 -0.59 -8.25
CA ILE A 6 -6.61 0.69 -7.51
C ILE A 6 -7.93 1.06 -6.83
N LYS A 7 -9.06 0.83 -7.51
CA LYS A 7 -10.38 1.14 -6.97
C LYS A 7 -10.81 0.25 -5.81
N GLN A 8 -10.33 -0.98 -5.70
CA GLN A 8 -10.66 -1.85 -4.57
C GLN A 8 -10.01 -1.40 -3.28
N ILE A 9 -8.74 -0.96 -3.34
CA ILE A 9 -8.01 -0.44 -2.16
C ILE A 9 -8.57 0.91 -1.73
N GLU A 10 -8.84 1.79 -2.70
CA GLU A 10 -9.51 3.07 -2.45
C GLU A 10 -10.91 2.87 -1.88
N LEU A 11 -11.68 1.93 -2.46
CA LEU A 11 -13.03 1.60 -2.02
C LEU A 11 -13.04 1.01 -0.61
N LEU A 12 -12.11 0.12 -0.27
CA LEU A 12 -11.98 -0.42 1.10
C LEU A 12 -11.61 0.66 2.11
N SER A 13 -10.69 1.55 1.75
CA SER A 13 -10.35 2.70 2.57
C SER A 13 -11.54 3.64 2.72
N GLU A 14 -12.25 3.94 1.63
CA GLU A 14 -13.43 4.81 1.63
C GLU A 14 -14.59 4.19 2.42
N ILE A 15 -14.87 2.89 2.24
CA ILE A 15 -15.89 2.16 3.01
C ILE A 15 -15.53 2.17 4.49
N TYR A 16 -14.28 1.85 4.85
CA TYR A 16 -13.80 1.90 6.21
C TYR A 16 -13.97 3.30 6.79
N GLU A 17 -13.56 4.30 6.05
CA GLU A 17 -13.62 5.70 6.45
C GLU A 17 -15.07 6.23 6.62
N ASN A 18 -15.98 5.83 5.72
CA ASN A 18 -17.39 6.20 5.80
C ASN A 18 -18.13 5.45 6.92
N PHE A 19 -17.82 4.16 7.14
CA PHE A 19 -18.42 3.35 8.19
C PHE A 19 -18.05 3.84 9.61
N LEU A 20 -16.87 4.43 9.75
CA LEU A 20 -16.37 4.98 11.02
C LEU A 20 -16.60 6.49 11.13
N GLY A 21 -17.22 7.13 10.12
CA GLY A 21 -17.35 8.58 10.04
C GLY A 21 -17.98 9.22 11.29
N GLU A 22 -18.97 8.58 11.91
CA GLU A 22 -19.58 9.06 13.15
C GLU A 22 -18.68 8.83 14.37
N LEU A 23 -18.00 7.68 14.46
CA LEU A 23 -17.08 7.36 15.55
C LEU A 23 -15.76 8.15 15.46
N ARG A 24 -15.39 8.61 14.27
CA ARG A 24 -14.18 9.38 13.98
C ARG A 24 -14.16 10.75 14.62
N HIS A 25 -15.27 11.47 14.56
CA HIS A 25 -15.41 12.79 15.18
C HIS A 25 -15.11 12.72 16.68
N GLU A 26 -15.49 11.62 17.31
CA GLU A 26 -15.22 11.40 18.74
C GLU A 26 -13.76 11.02 19.03
N ARG A 27 -13.05 10.40 18.07
CA ARG A 27 -11.68 9.90 18.24
C ARG A 27 -10.60 10.75 17.58
N GLY A 28 -10.96 11.83 16.86
CA GLY A 28 -10.00 12.69 16.14
C GLY A 28 -9.31 12.01 14.97
N GLN A 29 -9.93 10.98 14.39
CA GLN A 29 -9.41 10.31 13.21
C GLN A 29 -9.85 11.05 11.94
N PHE A 30 -8.89 11.41 11.10
CA PHE A 30 -9.12 12.11 9.84
C PHE A 30 -8.62 11.28 8.66
N TYR A 31 -9.44 11.25 7.60
CA TYR A 31 -9.07 10.65 6.33
C TYR A 31 -8.13 11.56 5.54
N THR A 32 -7.06 11.01 5.00
CA THR A 32 -6.18 11.73 4.09
C THR A 32 -6.63 11.48 2.64
N PRO A 33 -7.03 12.53 1.89
CA PRO A 33 -7.44 12.37 0.51
C PRO A 33 -6.32 11.81 -0.37
N TYR A 34 -6.68 10.90 -1.27
CA TYR A 34 -5.72 10.24 -2.18
C TYR A 34 -4.85 11.25 -2.95
N ASN A 35 -5.43 12.33 -3.45
CA ASN A 35 -4.70 13.35 -4.19
C ASN A 35 -3.59 14.01 -3.35
N LEU A 36 -3.81 14.16 -2.06
CA LEU A 36 -2.79 14.70 -1.15
C LEU A 36 -1.67 13.69 -0.92
N VAL A 37 -2.01 12.41 -0.77
CA VAL A 37 -1.03 11.32 -0.66
C VAL A 37 -0.14 11.28 -1.90
N GLU A 38 -0.72 11.33 -3.09
CA GLU A 38 0.02 11.33 -4.35
C GLU A 38 0.92 12.56 -4.48
N LEU A 39 0.45 13.74 -4.11
CA LEU A 39 1.26 14.97 -4.14
C LEU A 39 2.49 14.86 -3.23
N ILE A 40 2.30 14.37 -2.01
CA ILE A 40 3.41 14.21 -1.05
C ILE A 40 4.40 13.15 -1.54
N LEU A 41 3.92 12.01 -2.00
CA LEU A 41 4.78 10.92 -2.48
C LEU A 41 5.46 11.24 -3.82
N TYR A 42 4.86 12.08 -4.65
CA TYR A 42 5.51 12.57 -5.87
C TYR A 42 6.80 13.32 -5.55
N ASP A 43 6.79 14.15 -4.52
CA ASP A 43 7.97 14.91 -4.07
C ASP A 43 8.94 14.06 -3.24
N LYS A 44 8.45 13.30 -2.26
CA LYS A 44 9.29 12.62 -1.27
C LYS A 44 9.72 11.20 -1.68
N LEU A 45 8.92 10.53 -2.49
CA LEU A 45 9.21 9.17 -2.96
C LEU A 45 8.97 9.04 -4.48
N PRO A 46 9.68 9.83 -5.33
CA PRO A 46 9.47 9.81 -6.77
C PRO A 46 9.82 8.46 -7.39
N ILE A 47 9.01 8.00 -8.36
CA ILE A 47 9.16 6.69 -9.03
C ILE A 47 10.33 6.62 -10.02
N ASN A 48 10.90 7.76 -10.42
CA ASN A 48 12.03 7.82 -11.33
C ASN A 48 13.38 7.47 -10.67
N ASN A 49 13.44 7.45 -9.35
CA ASN A 49 14.58 6.97 -8.58
C ASN A 49 14.62 5.43 -8.60
N ILE A 50 15.82 4.84 -8.62
CA ILE A 50 16.02 3.39 -8.60
C ILE A 50 16.33 2.83 -7.21
N ASN A 51 16.50 3.69 -6.19
CA ASN A 51 16.70 3.24 -4.82
C ASN A 51 15.36 2.75 -4.24
N TYR A 52 15.21 1.44 -4.14
CA TYR A 52 14.04 0.79 -3.56
C TYR A 52 14.26 0.32 -2.09
N ASN A 53 15.50 0.35 -1.60
CA ASN A 53 15.81 0.01 -0.20
C ASN A 53 15.67 1.26 0.68
N VAL A 54 14.45 1.74 0.81
CA VAL A 54 14.09 2.92 1.59
C VAL A 54 13.09 2.50 2.66
N LYS A 55 13.46 2.70 3.92
CA LYS A 55 12.56 2.41 5.05
C LYS A 55 11.55 3.55 5.24
N ILE A 56 10.29 3.18 5.26
CA ILE A 56 9.15 4.10 5.34
C ILE A 56 8.35 3.75 6.58
N LEU A 57 8.14 4.74 7.43
CA LEU A 57 7.32 4.63 8.63
C LEU A 57 6.18 5.66 8.57
N ASP A 58 4.96 5.19 8.70
CA ASP A 58 3.79 6.02 8.99
C ASP A 58 3.36 5.79 10.44
N PRO A 59 3.59 6.74 11.35
CA PRO A 59 3.31 6.58 12.78
C PRO A 59 1.83 6.73 13.15
N ALA A 60 0.97 7.04 12.20
CA ALA A 60 -0.48 7.18 12.34
C ALA A 60 -1.17 6.70 11.06
N CYS A 61 -0.90 5.45 10.68
CA CYS A 61 -1.17 4.98 9.32
C CYS A 61 -2.65 4.79 8.99
N GLY A 62 -3.55 4.79 9.97
CA GLY A 62 -4.97 4.56 9.73
C GLY A 62 -5.22 3.27 8.95
N SER A 63 -5.99 3.36 7.88
CA SER A 63 -6.26 2.25 6.94
C SER A 63 -5.12 1.97 5.94
N GLY A 64 -4.00 2.69 6.02
CA GLY A 64 -2.75 2.38 5.35
C GLY A 64 -2.55 2.98 3.96
N ILE A 65 -3.26 4.04 3.58
CA ILE A 65 -3.16 4.62 2.23
C ILE A 65 -1.73 5.07 1.87
N PHE A 66 -1.02 5.75 2.78
CA PHE A 66 0.37 6.12 2.56
C PHE A 66 1.30 4.91 2.43
N LEU A 67 1.07 3.88 3.24
CA LEU A 67 1.87 2.66 3.22
C LEU A 67 1.68 1.90 1.90
N VAL A 68 0.44 1.74 1.44
CA VAL A 68 0.10 1.07 0.19
C VAL A 68 0.71 1.79 -1.01
N GLU A 69 0.52 3.10 -1.12
CA GLU A 69 1.05 3.88 -2.23
C GLU A 69 2.58 3.97 -2.21
N SER A 70 3.18 4.02 -1.01
CA SER A 70 4.63 3.93 -0.86
C SER A 70 5.17 2.57 -1.32
N TYR A 71 4.51 1.48 -0.93
CA TYR A 71 4.89 0.13 -1.34
C TYR A 71 4.83 -0.04 -2.86
N LYS A 72 3.76 0.41 -3.50
CA LYS A 72 3.63 0.40 -4.97
C LYS A 72 4.77 1.17 -5.66
N ARG A 73 5.20 2.29 -5.09
CA ARG A 73 6.33 3.08 -5.60
C ARG A 73 7.66 2.35 -5.45
N LEU A 74 7.88 1.65 -4.33
CA LEU A 74 9.06 0.81 -4.14
C LEU A 74 9.10 -0.35 -5.14
N ILE A 75 7.96 -0.99 -5.43
CA ILE A 75 7.85 -2.03 -6.46
C ILE A 75 8.27 -1.49 -7.83
N LYS A 76 7.79 -0.31 -8.21
CA LYS A 76 8.18 0.35 -9.47
C LYS A 76 9.69 0.65 -9.52
N ARG A 77 10.27 1.13 -8.42
CA ARG A 77 11.72 1.35 -8.30
C ARG A 77 12.50 0.05 -8.42
N TRP A 78 12.04 -1.01 -7.75
CA TRP A 78 12.67 -2.33 -7.82
C TRP A 78 12.69 -2.87 -9.25
N LYS A 79 11.55 -2.83 -9.93
CA LYS A 79 11.42 -3.24 -11.33
C LYS A 79 12.38 -2.47 -12.25
N LYS A 80 12.45 -1.16 -12.05
CA LYS A 80 13.36 -0.30 -12.81
C LYS A 80 14.83 -0.63 -12.53
N ALA A 81 15.21 -0.80 -11.27
CA ALA A 81 16.58 -1.13 -10.88
C ALA A 81 17.04 -2.48 -11.41
N ASN A 82 16.13 -3.44 -11.54
CA ASN A 82 16.40 -4.79 -12.03
C ASN A 82 16.11 -4.96 -13.54
N ASN A 83 15.74 -3.88 -14.23
CA ASN A 83 15.41 -3.87 -15.66
C ASN A 83 14.41 -4.98 -16.05
N THR A 84 13.33 -5.12 -15.29
CA THR A 84 12.29 -6.13 -15.49
C THR A 84 10.90 -5.58 -15.17
N ASN A 85 9.88 -6.16 -15.83
CA ASN A 85 8.48 -5.87 -15.52
C ASN A 85 7.85 -6.91 -14.59
N LYS A 86 8.60 -7.98 -14.25
CA LYS A 86 8.12 -9.05 -13.38
C LYS A 86 8.88 -9.02 -12.06
N ILE A 87 8.18 -9.33 -10.98
CA ILE A 87 8.74 -9.44 -9.64
C ILE A 87 8.19 -10.73 -9.01
N SER A 88 9.06 -11.50 -8.35
CA SER A 88 8.65 -12.73 -7.68
C SER A 88 7.92 -12.43 -6.37
N PHE A 89 7.13 -13.38 -5.89
CA PHE A 89 6.48 -13.29 -4.57
C PHE A 89 7.49 -13.04 -3.46
N GLU A 90 8.61 -13.73 -3.46
CA GLU A 90 9.65 -13.58 -2.45
C GLU A 90 10.24 -12.17 -2.44
N ASN A 91 10.52 -11.60 -3.59
CA ASN A 91 11.00 -10.22 -3.69
C ASN A 91 9.94 -9.20 -3.27
N LEU A 92 8.66 -9.41 -3.61
CA LEU A 92 7.54 -8.58 -3.14
C LEU A 92 7.42 -8.61 -1.63
N LYS A 93 7.46 -9.81 -1.05
CA LYS A 93 7.39 -10.03 0.39
C LYS A 93 8.56 -9.35 1.12
N ASN A 94 9.78 -9.56 0.66
CA ASN A 94 10.96 -8.95 1.27
C ASN A 94 10.92 -7.42 1.16
N LEU A 95 10.52 -6.89 -0.01
CA LEU A 95 10.36 -5.45 -0.21
C LEU A 95 9.34 -4.84 0.76
N LEU A 96 8.23 -5.55 1.01
CA LEU A 96 7.21 -5.13 1.97
C LEU A 96 7.74 -5.17 3.41
N LEU A 97 8.25 -6.32 3.85
CA LEU A 97 8.65 -6.54 5.24
C LEU A 97 9.88 -5.72 5.66
N ASP A 98 10.80 -5.48 4.74
CA ASP A 98 12.05 -4.78 5.03
C ASP A 98 11.91 -3.25 4.98
N ASN A 99 10.87 -2.73 4.33
CA ASN A 99 10.80 -1.30 4.02
C ASN A 99 9.55 -0.58 4.52
N ILE A 100 8.44 -1.27 4.76
CA ILE A 100 7.14 -0.64 5.08
C ILE A 100 6.76 -0.91 6.53
N TYR A 101 6.58 0.17 7.30
CA TYR A 101 6.25 0.14 8.72
C TYR A 101 5.08 1.08 9.00
N GLY A 102 4.10 0.61 9.77
CA GLY A 102 2.95 1.41 10.18
C GLY A 102 2.67 1.25 11.67
N ILE A 103 2.22 2.32 12.29
CA ILE A 103 1.72 2.33 13.67
C ILE A 103 0.30 2.88 13.65
N GLU A 104 -0.60 2.19 14.31
CA GLU A 104 -1.99 2.61 14.49
C GLU A 104 -2.52 2.06 15.81
N ILE A 105 -3.27 2.88 16.54
CA ILE A 105 -3.88 2.46 17.82
C ILE A 105 -5.24 1.77 17.64
N ASP A 106 -5.91 2.04 16.51
CA ASP A 106 -7.17 1.36 16.16
C ASP A 106 -6.86 0.00 15.55
N GLU A 107 -7.20 -1.06 16.28
CA GLU A 107 -6.97 -2.45 15.85
C GLU A 107 -7.69 -2.79 14.55
N THR A 108 -8.86 -2.22 14.30
CA THR A 108 -9.59 -2.44 13.04
C THR A 108 -8.89 -1.75 11.87
N ALA A 109 -8.43 -0.52 12.06
CA ALA A 109 -7.71 0.22 11.04
C ALA A 109 -6.42 -0.49 10.64
N ILE A 110 -5.63 -0.98 11.61
CA ILE A 110 -4.38 -1.69 11.30
C ILE A 110 -4.62 -3.00 10.55
N LYS A 111 -5.73 -3.71 10.82
CA LYS A 111 -6.12 -4.91 10.05
C LYS A 111 -6.48 -4.56 8.61
N VAL A 112 -7.19 -3.44 8.39
CA VAL A 112 -7.51 -2.95 7.04
C VAL A 112 -6.23 -2.56 6.30
N ALA A 113 -5.30 -1.86 6.96
CA ALA A 113 -4.01 -1.50 6.38
C ALA A 113 -3.20 -2.74 5.96
N ALA A 114 -3.10 -3.74 6.83
CA ALA A 114 -2.43 -5.01 6.53
C ALA A 114 -3.07 -5.74 5.34
N PHE A 115 -4.40 -5.80 5.30
CA PHE A 115 -5.14 -6.41 4.20
C PHE A 115 -4.93 -5.65 2.88
N SER A 116 -4.95 -4.32 2.92
CA SER A 116 -4.72 -3.48 1.74
C SER A 116 -3.29 -3.65 1.17
N LEU A 117 -2.29 -3.77 2.04
CA LEU A 117 -0.91 -4.10 1.64
C LEU A 117 -0.81 -5.50 1.02
N TYR A 118 -1.50 -6.48 1.59
CA TYR A 118 -1.57 -7.82 1.03
C TYR A 118 -2.21 -7.84 -0.35
N LEU A 119 -3.32 -7.12 -0.55
CA LEU A 119 -3.93 -6.96 -1.88
C LEU A 119 -2.98 -6.32 -2.88
N ALA A 120 -2.28 -5.25 -2.49
CA ALA A 120 -1.30 -4.59 -3.35
C ALA A 120 -0.14 -5.53 -3.75
N LEU A 121 0.26 -6.46 -2.88
CA LEU A 121 1.24 -7.49 -3.18
C LEU A 121 0.69 -8.49 -4.20
N ILE A 122 -0.52 -9.01 -3.99
CA ILE A 122 -1.15 -10.00 -4.89
C ILE A 122 -1.38 -9.43 -6.28
N ASP A 123 -1.76 -8.16 -6.39
CA ASP A 123 -2.00 -7.49 -7.67
C ASP A 123 -0.77 -7.49 -8.60
N GLU A 124 0.42 -7.61 -8.04
CA GLU A 124 1.68 -7.66 -8.80
C GLU A 124 2.04 -9.07 -9.30
N LEU A 125 1.36 -10.09 -8.81
CA LEU A 125 1.61 -11.47 -9.20
C LEU A 125 0.83 -11.86 -10.46
N ASP A 126 1.47 -12.63 -11.33
CA ASP A 126 0.77 -13.27 -12.45
C ASP A 126 -0.28 -14.26 -11.88
N PRO A 127 -1.53 -14.23 -12.34
CA PRO A 127 -2.57 -15.17 -11.90
C PRO A 127 -2.19 -16.65 -11.96
N LYS A 128 -1.29 -17.02 -12.87
CA LYS A 128 -0.75 -18.38 -12.97
C LYS A 128 0.19 -18.75 -11.82
N THR A 129 0.86 -17.77 -11.24
CA THR A 129 1.78 -17.96 -10.11
C THR A 129 1.03 -18.12 -8.79
N LEU A 130 -0.12 -17.45 -8.64
CA LEU A 130 -0.97 -17.54 -7.46
C LEU A 130 -1.44 -18.99 -7.17
N TRP A 131 -1.72 -19.78 -8.21
CA TRP A 131 -2.16 -21.18 -8.05
C TRP A 131 -1.05 -22.13 -7.60
N ILE A 132 0.19 -21.79 -7.82
CA ILE A 132 1.34 -22.65 -7.51
C ILE A 132 1.84 -22.39 -6.08
N GLU A 133 1.78 -21.15 -5.59
CA GLU A 133 2.31 -20.76 -4.28
C GLU A 133 1.29 -20.89 -3.13
N THR A 134 0.01 -21.11 -3.43
CA THR A 134 -1.07 -21.32 -2.45
C THR A 134 -1.40 -22.80 -2.20
N ASN A 135 -0.76 -23.72 -2.88
CA ASN A 135 -0.82 -25.17 -2.68
C ASN A 135 0.55 -25.73 -2.27
#